data_719f525807b66767c1882ef987e6e21c
#
_entry.id   719f525807b66767c1882ef987e6e21c
#
_cell.length_a   1.000
_cell.length_b   1.000
_cell.length_c   1.000
_cell.angle_alpha   90.00
_cell.angle_beta   90.00
_cell.angle_gamma   90.00
#
_symmetry.space_group_name_H-M   'P 1'
#
loop_
_entity.id
_entity.type
_entity.pdbx_description
1 polymer ?
#
loop_
_entity_poly.entity_id
_entity_poly.type
_entity_poly.pdbx_seq_one_letter_code
_entity_poly.pdbx_strand_id
1 'polypeptide(L)'
;MDLINSIKISTAGMRVQGTRLRVISENIANADSLPDGPGDEPYRRKQVSFKNVLDRSIDGRRITVDKILVDKGAFEKKFDPQHPAADENGYVAVPNVNPLVEMMDMREAQRSYEANLSIINVSKSMLTPTIDMLRQ
;
A
#
# COMPACT_ATOMS: atom_id res chain seq x y z
N MET A 1 -14.58 -25.93 -2.43
CA MET A 1 -13.83 -24.70 -2.77
C MET A 1 -12.74 -25.11 -3.76
N ASP A 2 -12.69 -24.49 -4.90
CA ASP A 2 -11.72 -24.84 -5.93
C ASP A 2 -10.35 -24.24 -5.57
N LEU A 3 -9.29 -25.06 -5.50
CA LEU A 3 -7.92 -24.64 -5.17
C LEU A 3 -7.42 -23.56 -6.13
N ILE A 4 -7.84 -23.63 -7.39
CA ILE A 4 -7.50 -22.62 -8.40
C ILE A 4 -8.12 -21.27 -8.05
N ASN A 5 -9.36 -21.24 -7.57
CA ASN A 5 -10.01 -20.01 -7.12
C ASN A 5 -9.33 -19.42 -5.89
N SER A 6 -8.89 -20.25 -4.95
CA SER A 6 -8.08 -19.83 -3.80
C SER A 6 -6.77 -19.13 -4.25
N ILE A 7 -6.07 -19.70 -5.22
CA ILE A 7 -4.85 -19.10 -5.78
C ILE A 7 -5.15 -17.74 -6.45
N LYS A 8 -6.23 -17.66 -7.23
CA LYS A 8 -6.63 -16.41 -7.90
C LYS A 8 -6.97 -15.30 -6.90
N ILE A 9 -7.72 -15.63 -5.84
CA ILE A 9 -8.08 -14.66 -4.78
C ILE A 9 -6.83 -14.20 -4.03
N SER A 10 -5.95 -15.11 -3.62
CA SER A 10 -4.72 -14.79 -2.92
C SER A 10 -3.76 -13.97 -3.78
N THR A 11 -3.67 -14.26 -5.08
CA THR A 11 -2.88 -13.46 -6.03
C THR A 11 -3.43 -12.03 -6.15
N ALA A 12 -4.75 -11.87 -6.17
CA ALA A 12 -5.37 -10.54 -6.16
C ALA A 12 -5.04 -9.79 -4.86
N GLY A 13 -5.11 -10.46 -3.71
CA GLY A 13 -4.71 -9.93 -2.41
C GLY A 13 -3.25 -9.48 -2.38
N MET A 14 -2.33 -10.31 -2.88
CA MET A 14 -0.89 -9.96 -2.97
C MET A 14 -0.66 -8.72 -3.83
N ARG A 15 -1.32 -8.62 -4.98
CA ARG A 15 -1.20 -7.45 -5.88
C ARG A 15 -1.63 -6.16 -5.19
N VAL A 16 -2.73 -6.21 -4.45
CA VAL A 16 -3.27 -5.08 -3.69
C VAL A 16 -2.32 -4.67 -2.58
N GLN A 17 -1.80 -5.63 -1.80
CA GLN A 17 -0.83 -5.35 -0.74
C GLN A 17 0.52 -4.85 -1.30
N GLY A 18 0.96 -5.36 -2.45
CA GLY A 18 2.14 -4.83 -3.15
C GLY A 18 1.98 -3.36 -3.54
N THR A 19 0.80 -2.96 -4.03
CA THR A 19 0.51 -1.54 -4.30
C THR A 19 0.49 -0.71 -3.03
N ARG A 20 -0.11 -1.23 -1.93
CA ARG A 20 -0.11 -0.56 -0.63
C ARG A 20 1.32 -0.35 -0.11
N LEU A 21 2.16 -1.39 -0.15
CA LEU A 21 3.56 -1.30 0.26
C LEU A 21 4.33 -0.24 -0.52
N ARG A 22 4.13 -0.16 -1.85
CA ARG A 22 4.76 0.86 -2.69
C ARG A 22 4.35 2.27 -2.26
N VAL A 23 3.07 2.52 -2.03
CA VAL A 23 2.56 3.84 -1.61
C VAL A 23 3.07 4.21 -0.22
N ILE A 24 3.09 3.28 0.73
CA ILE A 24 3.64 3.50 2.07
C ILE A 24 5.15 3.82 1.99
N SER A 25 5.91 3.09 1.17
CA SER A 25 7.34 3.38 0.95
C SER A 25 7.56 4.76 0.36
N GLU A 26 6.70 5.19 -0.57
CA GLU A 26 6.73 6.55 -1.13
C GLU A 26 6.43 7.61 -0.07
N ASN A 27 5.45 7.38 0.80
CA ASN A 27 5.15 8.27 1.92
C ASN A 27 6.35 8.39 2.89
N ILE A 28 6.95 7.27 3.28
CA ILE A 28 8.12 7.27 4.19
C ILE A 28 9.29 7.99 3.55
N ALA A 29 9.58 7.73 2.28
CA ALA A 29 10.69 8.38 1.57
C ALA A 29 10.54 9.90 1.47
N ASN A 30 9.29 10.40 1.46
CA ASN A 30 8.98 11.81 1.36
C ASN A 30 8.52 12.44 2.68
N ALA A 31 8.61 11.73 3.80
CA ALA A 31 8.16 12.24 5.10
C ALA A 31 8.92 13.50 5.55
N ASP A 32 10.20 13.58 5.19
CA ASP A 32 11.09 14.72 5.53
C ASP A 32 11.38 15.64 4.32
N SER A 33 10.68 15.43 3.19
CA SER A 33 10.87 16.25 1.98
C SER A 33 10.25 17.63 2.17
N LEU A 34 11.09 18.64 2.32
CA LEU A 34 10.66 20.04 2.43
C LEU A 34 10.43 20.63 1.02
N PRO A 35 9.58 21.65 0.89
CA PRO A 35 9.39 22.36 -0.38
C PRO A 35 10.65 23.14 -0.78
N ASP A 36 10.87 23.31 -2.08
CA ASP A 36 12.08 23.96 -2.61
C ASP A 36 12.02 25.50 -2.51
N GLY A 37 10.84 26.09 -2.47
CA GLY A 37 10.66 27.53 -2.49
C GLY A 37 9.47 28.05 -1.70
N PRO A 38 9.42 29.39 -1.46
CA PRO A 38 8.32 30.03 -0.74
C PRO A 38 7.01 29.85 -1.48
N GLY A 39 6.00 29.30 -0.81
CA GLY A 39 4.66 29.07 -1.37
C GLY A 39 4.48 27.75 -2.09
N ASP A 40 5.51 26.92 -2.22
CA ASP A 40 5.37 25.56 -2.71
C ASP A 40 4.74 24.65 -1.64
N GLU A 41 3.85 23.75 -2.08
CA GLU A 41 3.27 22.78 -1.18
C GLU A 41 4.22 21.60 -0.95
N PRO A 42 4.40 21.16 0.32
CA PRO A 42 5.17 19.96 0.62
C PRO A 42 4.45 18.71 0.09
N TYR A 43 5.15 17.57 0.12
CA TYR A 43 4.56 16.28 -0.23
C TYR A 43 3.30 16.00 0.61
N ARG A 44 2.25 15.47 -0.02
CA ARG A 44 1.03 15.04 0.65
C ARG A 44 0.98 13.54 0.77
N ARG A 45 0.58 13.06 1.95
CA ARG A 45 0.36 11.64 2.22
C ARG A 45 -0.58 11.02 1.19
N LYS A 46 -0.21 9.88 0.63
CA LYS A 46 -1.05 9.08 -0.26
C LYS A 46 -1.62 7.88 0.47
N GLN A 47 -2.84 7.51 0.11
CA GLN A 47 -3.54 6.34 0.67
C GLN A 47 -4.13 5.51 -0.46
N VAL A 48 -4.14 4.19 -0.29
CA VAL A 48 -4.73 3.27 -1.27
C VAL A 48 -6.15 2.93 -0.84
N SER A 49 -7.11 3.17 -1.73
CA SER A 49 -8.49 2.73 -1.55
C SER A 49 -8.72 1.39 -2.26
N PHE A 50 -9.47 0.51 -1.62
CA PHE A 50 -9.76 -0.82 -2.12
C PHE A 50 -11.25 -0.98 -2.44
N LYS A 51 -11.55 -1.83 -3.41
CA LYS A 51 -12.93 -2.25 -3.69
C LYS A 51 -13.02 -3.73 -3.94
N ASN A 52 -14.18 -4.28 -3.62
CA ASN A 52 -14.54 -5.65 -3.94
C ASN A 52 -15.24 -5.68 -5.30
N VAL A 53 -14.71 -6.47 -6.21
CA VAL A 53 -15.28 -6.67 -7.56
C VAL A 53 -15.74 -8.12 -7.69
N LEU A 54 -16.96 -8.31 -8.22
CA LEU A 54 -17.45 -9.63 -8.56
C LEU A 54 -16.69 -10.14 -9.80
N ASP A 55 -16.03 -11.26 -9.66
CA ASP A 55 -15.35 -11.94 -10.76
C ASP A 55 -16.12 -13.22 -11.12
N ARG A 56 -16.79 -13.16 -12.27
CA ARG A 56 -17.61 -14.29 -12.75
C ARG A 56 -16.77 -15.51 -13.10
N SER A 57 -15.46 -15.38 -13.30
CA SER A 57 -14.58 -16.52 -13.62
C SER A 57 -14.26 -17.39 -12.41
N ILE A 58 -14.49 -16.89 -11.20
CA ILE A 58 -14.27 -17.60 -9.94
C ILE A 58 -15.56 -17.75 -9.13
N ASP A 59 -16.69 -17.28 -9.68
CA ASP A 59 -17.99 -17.18 -8.98
C ASP A 59 -17.82 -16.58 -7.56
N GLY A 60 -17.03 -15.52 -7.45
CA GLY A 60 -16.65 -14.95 -6.18
C GLY A 60 -16.26 -13.48 -6.28
N ARG A 61 -15.98 -12.88 -5.13
CA ARG A 61 -15.49 -11.51 -5.06
C ARG A 61 -13.98 -11.51 -4.86
N ARG A 62 -13.29 -10.63 -5.59
CA ARG A 62 -11.88 -10.35 -5.38
C ARG A 62 -11.67 -8.90 -5.03
N ILE A 63 -10.63 -8.64 -4.26
CA ILE A 63 -10.17 -7.29 -3.93
C ILE A 63 -9.35 -6.71 -5.09
N THR A 64 -9.55 -5.43 -5.37
CA THR A 64 -8.73 -4.66 -6.31
C THR A 64 -8.44 -3.29 -5.73
N VAL A 65 -7.39 -2.63 -6.23
CA VAL A 65 -7.15 -1.22 -5.97
C VAL A 65 -8.22 -0.41 -6.71
N ASP A 66 -8.91 0.46 -6.00
CA ASP A 66 -9.86 1.39 -6.59
C ASP A 66 -9.12 2.63 -7.11
N LYS A 67 -8.49 3.36 -6.20
CA LYS A 67 -7.72 4.57 -6.50
C LYS A 67 -6.70 4.87 -5.41
N ILE A 68 -5.73 5.70 -5.76
CA ILE A 68 -4.81 6.30 -4.80
C ILE A 68 -5.36 7.68 -4.47
N LEU A 69 -5.64 7.91 -3.21
CA LEU A 69 -6.14 9.17 -2.67
C LEU A 69 -4.99 9.98 -2.10
N VAL A 70 -5.09 11.29 -2.22
CA VAL A 70 -4.17 12.22 -1.57
C VAL A 70 -4.87 12.76 -0.32
N ASP A 71 -4.21 12.68 0.81
CA ASP A 71 -4.71 13.22 2.07
C ASP A 71 -4.71 14.76 2.01
N LYS A 72 -5.88 15.35 2.27
CA LYS A 72 -6.08 16.80 2.28
C LYS A 72 -5.90 17.42 3.68
N GLY A 73 -5.39 16.66 4.63
CA GLY A 73 -5.09 17.13 5.97
C GLY A 73 -4.18 18.35 5.96
N ALA A 74 -4.25 19.15 7.02
CA ALA A 74 -3.38 20.32 7.20
C ALA A 74 -1.91 19.87 7.33
N PHE A 75 -1.01 20.71 6.83
CA PHE A 75 0.41 20.53 7.03
C PHE A 75 0.83 20.98 8.42
N GLU A 76 1.77 20.27 9.00
CA GLU A 76 2.48 20.75 10.18
C GLU A 76 3.49 21.83 9.78
N LYS A 77 3.84 22.72 10.71
CA LYS A 77 4.82 23.77 10.49
C LYS A 77 6.01 23.55 11.40
N LYS A 78 7.21 23.60 10.80
CA LYS A 78 8.49 23.54 11.52
C LYS A 78 9.15 24.91 11.47
N PHE A 79 9.67 25.37 12.61
CA PHE A 79 10.43 26.61 12.65
C PHE A 79 11.83 26.40 12.09
N ASP A 80 12.10 26.98 10.94
CA ASP A 80 13.41 26.99 10.27
C ASP A 80 13.55 28.25 9.41
N PRO A 81 13.95 29.37 10.00
CA PRO A 81 14.03 30.65 9.31
C PRO A 81 15.16 30.76 8.27
N GLN A 82 16.09 29.79 8.25
CA GLN A 82 17.18 29.78 7.27
C GLN A 82 16.79 28.99 6.00
N HIS A 83 15.67 28.28 6.03
CA HIS A 83 15.24 27.49 4.88
C HIS A 83 14.67 28.40 3.77
N PRO A 84 14.99 28.15 2.49
CA PRO A 84 14.49 28.95 1.36
C PRO A 84 12.97 29.05 1.26
N ALA A 85 12.26 28.02 1.74
CA ALA A 85 10.79 27.94 1.74
C ALA A 85 10.14 28.48 3.02
N ALA A 86 10.90 29.16 3.90
CA ALA A 86 10.36 29.75 5.13
C ALA A 86 9.36 30.87 4.82
N ASP A 87 8.25 30.91 5.55
CA ASP A 87 7.30 32.03 5.50
C ASP A 87 7.87 33.27 6.22
N GLU A 88 7.14 34.39 6.17
CA GLU A 88 7.56 35.66 6.81
C GLU A 88 7.80 35.52 8.33
N ASN A 89 7.26 34.48 8.96
CA ASN A 89 7.42 34.19 10.37
C ASN A 89 8.53 33.15 10.65
N GLY A 90 9.22 32.68 9.62
CA GLY A 90 10.29 31.69 9.73
C GLY A 90 9.82 30.24 9.86
N TYR A 91 8.58 29.93 9.46
CA TYR A 91 8.05 28.58 9.48
C TYR A 91 8.02 27.97 8.08
N VAL A 92 8.36 26.68 8.00
CA VAL A 92 8.27 25.84 6.79
C VAL A 92 7.16 24.81 6.96
N ALA A 93 6.31 24.65 5.96
CA ALA A 93 5.33 23.57 5.94
C ALA A 93 6.03 22.24 5.68
N VAL A 94 5.70 21.22 6.49
CA VAL A 94 6.25 19.86 6.35
C VAL A 94 5.16 18.91 5.86
N PRO A 95 5.53 17.78 5.23
CA PRO A 95 4.55 16.78 4.78
C PRO A 95 3.67 16.28 5.93
N ASN A 96 2.39 16.02 5.61
CA ASN A 96 1.42 15.44 6.56
C ASN A 96 1.59 13.92 6.69
N VAL A 97 2.82 13.44 6.78
CA VAL A 97 3.20 12.03 6.89
C VAL A 97 3.75 11.77 8.28
N ASN A 98 3.20 10.80 8.98
CA ASN A 98 3.79 10.31 10.22
C ASN A 98 4.57 9.02 9.95
N PRO A 99 5.92 9.04 9.96
CA PRO A 99 6.74 7.87 9.64
C PRO A 99 6.45 6.66 10.51
N LEU A 100 6.12 6.85 11.79
CA LEU A 100 5.84 5.75 12.71
C LEU A 100 4.54 5.02 12.31
N VAL A 101 3.50 5.77 11.95
CA VAL A 101 2.23 5.21 11.48
C VAL A 101 2.44 4.47 10.16
N GLU A 102 3.17 5.05 9.23
CA GLU A 102 3.50 4.41 7.95
C GLU A 102 4.32 3.12 8.14
N MET A 103 5.26 3.09 9.09
CA MET A 103 6.01 1.87 9.41
C MET A 103 5.13 0.77 10.00
N MET A 104 4.13 1.11 10.81
CA MET A 104 3.15 0.15 11.33
C MET A 104 2.27 -0.39 10.18
N ASP A 105 1.79 0.48 9.32
CA ASP A 105 1.02 0.12 8.12
C ASP A 105 1.82 -0.77 7.16
N MET A 106 3.12 -0.50 7.02
CA MET A 106 4.04 -1.32 6.23
C MET A 106 4.12 -2.75 6.78
N ARG A 107 4.30 -2.90 8.08
CA ARG A 107 4.36 -4.23 8.73
C ARG A 107 3.06 -5.01 8.56
N GLU A 108 1.92 -4.34 8.68
CA GLU A 108 0.61 -4.96 8.47
C GLU A 108 0.45 -5.42 7.02
N ALA A 109 0.82 -4.58 6.05
CA ALA A 109 0.75 -4.91 4.63
C ALA A 109 1.71 -6.06 4.27
N GLN A 110 2.92 -6.10 4.82
CA GLN A 110 3.88 -7.20 4.67
C GLN A 110 3.29 -8.50 5.21
N ARG A 111 2.76 -8.48 6.43
CA ARG A 111 2.13 -9.66 7.05
C ARG A 111 0.97 -10.20 6.21
N SER A 112 0.14 -9.32 5.68
CA SER A 112 -0.98 -9.70 4.80
C SER A 112 -0.49 -10.27 3.47
N TYR A 113 0.58 -9.72 2.90
CA TYR A 113 1.22 -10.23 1.70
C TYR A 113 1.79 -11.64 1.91
N GLU A 114 2.52 -11.86 3.00
CA GLU A 114 3.10 -13.16 3.38
C GLU A 114 2.02 -14.22 3.64
N ALA A 115 0.91 -13.84 4.28
CA ALA A 115 -0.23 -14.73 4.48
C ALA A 115 -0.83 -15.20 3.14
N ASN A 116 -1.03 -14.30 2.19
CA ASN A 116 -1.51 -14.66 0.85
C ASN A 116 -0.51 -15.55 0.10
N LEU A 117 0.79 -15.28 0.22
CA LEU A 117 1.84 -16.11 -0.36
C LEU A 117 1.82 -17.53 0.23
N SER A 118 1.65 -17.65 1.54
CA SER A 118 1.53 -18.94 2.22
C SER A 118 0.33 -19.74 1.71
N ILE A 119 -0.83 -19.11 1.52
CA ILE A 119 -2.02 -19.76 0.95
C ILE A 119 -1.73 -20.30 -0.46
N ILE A 120 -1.04 -19.52 -1.30
CA ILE A 120 -0.66 -19.96 -2.65
C ILE A 120 0.25 -21.20 -2.59
N ASN A 121 1.26 -21.18 -1.71
CA ASN A 121 2.18 -22.31 -1.55
C ASN A 121 1.47 -23.57 -1.06
N VAL A 122 0.57 -23.45 -0.08
CA VAL A 122 -0.25 -24.56 0.42
C VAL A 122 -1.16 -25.08 -0.68
N SER A 123 -1.86 -24.20 -1.41
CA SER A 123 -2.74 -24.60 -2.52
C SER A 123 -1.97 -25.32 -3.62
N LYS A 124 -0.76 -24.86 -3.94
CA LYS A 124 0.14 -25.50 -4.92
C LYS A 124 0.59 -26.89 -4.44
N SER A 125 0.96 -27.04 -3.18
CA SER A 125 1.38 -28.32 -2.63
C SER A 125 0.23 -29.36 -2.56
N MET A 126 -1.02 -28.91 -2.48
CA MET A 126 -2.20 -29.77 -2.55
C MET A 126 -2.55 -30.18 -3.98
N LEU A 127 -2.26 -29.33 -4.97
CA LEU A 127 -2.53 -29.62 -6.38
C LEU A 127 -1.58 -30.67 -6.95
N THR A 128 -0.31 -30.64 -6.57
CA THR A 128 0.74 -31.54 -7.14
C THR A 128 0.40 -33.02 -6.94
N PRO A 129 0.09 -33.51 -5.70
CA PRO A 129 -0.26 -34.91 -5.49
C PRO A 129 -1.56 -35.33 -6.21
N THR A 130 -2.52 -34.38 -6.33
CA THR A 130 -3.80 -34.67 -7.02
C THR A 130 -3.59 -34.90 -8.51
N ILE A 131 -2.68 -34.14 -9.14
CA ILE A 131 -2.29 -34.32 -10.54
C ILE A 131 -1.55 -35.64 -10.73
N ASP A 132 -0.64 -35.98 -9.82
CA ASP A 132 0.15 -37.21 -9.88
C ASP A 132 -0.73 -38.47 -9.77
N MET A 133 -1.78 -38.42 -8.93
CA MET A 133 -2.77 -39.51 -8.84
C MET A 133 -3.62 -39.70 -10.10
N LEU A 134 -3.86 -38.62 -10.86
CA LEU A 134 -4.61 -38.68 -12.12
C LEU A 134 -3.75 -39.12 -13.30
N ARG A 135 -2.44 -39.15 -13.14
CA ARG A 135 -1.48 -39.55 -14.19
C ARG A 135 -1.09 -41.02 -14.16
N GLN A 136 -1.47 -41.74 -13.11
CA GLN A 136 -1.37 -43.21 -13.02
C GLN A 136 -2.59 -43.88 -13.62
#